data_92088a987ec05756a1cfb9ce23f03aaa
#
_entry.id   92088a987ec05756a1cfb9ce23f03aaa
#
_cell.length_a   1.000
_cell.length_b   1.000
_cell.length_c   1.000
_cell.angle_alpha   90.00
_cell.angle_beta   90.00
_cell.angle_gamma   90.00
#
_symmetry.space_group_name_H-M   'P 1'
#
loop_
_entity.id
_entity.type
_entity.pdbx_description
1 polymer ?
#
loop_
_entity_poly.entity_id
_entity_poly.type
_entity_poly.pdbx_seq_one_letter_code
_entity_poly.pdbx_strand_id
1 'polypeptide(L)'
;GVLATENEDIRSLRELITYGLKGLSAYSKHANVLMEDNEELDAFLQRALSMLLDDTLSVDDLVALTLETGKFGVDGMAMLDKANTSAYGNPEITKVNIGVRSNPAILVSGHDLRDLEMLLEQTKDTGVDVYTHSEMLPAHYYPTFKKYSHFVGNYGNAWWKQKEEFESFNGAILMTTNCIVPPKDSY
;
A
#
# COMPACT_ATOMS: atom_id res chain seq x y z
N GLY A 1 18.78 10.87 -17.44
CA GLY A 1 17.55 11.24 -16.68
C GLY A 1 16.33 11.23 -17.57
N VAL A 2 15.13 11.35 -17.01
CA VAL A 2 13.84 11.25 -17.75
C VAL A 2 13.81 12.08 -19.03
N LEU A 3 14.35 13.30 -18.99
CA LEU A 3 14.38 14.23 -20.14
C LEU A 3 15.46 13.90 -21.17
N ALA A 4 16.21 12.82 -21.03
CA ALA A 4 17.21 12.41 -22.02
C ALA A 4 16.58 11.84 -23.31
N THR A 5 15.37 11.32 -23.23
CA THR A 5 14.58 10.87 -24.39
C THR A 5 13.89 12.08 -25.01
N GLU A 6 14.27 12.45 -26.25
CA GLU A 6 13.76 13.65 -26.94
C GLU A 6 12.29 13.50 -27.36
N ASN A 7 11.92 12.30 -27.85
CA ASN A 7 10.53 12.03 -28.22
C ASN A 7 9.64 11.98 -27.00
N GLU A 8 8.68 12.91 -26.92
CA GLU A 8 7.81 13.09 -25.76
C GLU A 8 6.85 11.91 -25.56
N ASP A 9 6.35 11.31 -26.63
CA ASP A 9 5.44 10.16 -26.54
C ASP A 9 6.16 8.94 -25.98
N ILE A 10 7.36 8.64 -26.49
CA ILE A 10 8.20 7.54 -25.99
C ILE A 10 8.55 7.77 -24.51
N ARG A 11 8.96 8.99 -24.16
CA ARG A 11 9.30 9.34 -22.78
C ARG A 11 8.12 9.16 -21.85
N SER A 12 6.95 9.68 -22.22
CA SER A 12 5.74 9.62 -21.40
C SER A 12 5.24 8.19 -21.20
N LEU A 13 5.27 7.37 -22.25
CA LEU A 13 4.89 5.96 -22.17
C LEU A 13 5.85 5.16 -21.27
N ARG A 14 7.17 5.37 -21.41
CA ARG A 14 8.16 4.74 -20.55
C ARG A 14 7.95 5.08 -19.06
N GLU A 15 7.69 6.34 -18.76
CA GLU A 15 7.40 6.76 -17.38
C GLU A 15 6.08 6.17 -16.88
N LEU A 16 5.02 6.17 -17.68
CA LEU A 16 3.74 5.56 -17.33
C LEU A 16 3.89 4.08 -17.00
N ILE A 17 4.60 3.32 -17.85
CA ILE A 17 4.88 1.91 -17.61
C ILE A 17 5.70 1.74 -16.33
N THR A 18 6.75 2.55 -16.14
CA THR A 18 7.60 2.49 -14.95
C THR A 18 6.78 2.66 -13.65
N TYR A 19 5.89 3.65 -13.61
CA TYR A 19 5.01 3.86 -12.46
C TYR A 19 3.98 2.73 -12.30
N GLY A 20 3.45 2.19 -13.39
CA GLY A 20 2.59 1.01 -13.36
C GLY A 20 3.28 -0.20 -12.75
N LEU A 21 4.52 -0.50 -13.20
CA LEU A 21 5.33 -1.60 -12.66
C LEU A 21 5.68 -1.40 -11.18
N LYS A 22 5.94 -0.16 -10.74
CA LYS A 22 6.17 0.14 -9.32
C LYS A 22 4.95 -0.19 -8.47
N GLY A 23 3.75 0.24 -8.90
CA GLY A 23 2.50 -0.08 -8.20
C GLY A 23 2.22 -1.58 -8.18
N LEU A 24 2.40 -2.25 -9.31
CA LEU A 24 2.22 -3.70 -9.43
C LEU A 24 3.18 -4.47 -8.53
N SER A 25 4.45 -4.06 -8.47
CA SER A 25 5.44 -4.67 -7.58
C SER A 25 5.09 -4.50 -6.10
N ALA A 26 4.50 -3.36 -5.72
CA ALA A 26 4.03 -3.15 -4.35
C ALA A 26 2.88 -4.09 -4.00
N TYR A 27 1.90 -4.27 -4.88
CA TYR A 27 0.79 -5.21 -4.68
C TYR A 27 1.26 -6.66 -4.62
N SER A 28 2.17 -7.06 -5.54
CA SER A 28 2.79 -8.39 -5.50
C SER A 28 3.51 -8.62 -4.16
N LYS A 29 4.29 -7.64 -3.68
CA LYS A 29 4.99 -7.76 -2.40
C LYS A 29 4.04 -7.97 -1.22
N HIS A 30 2.92 -7.23 -1.15
CA HIS A 30 1.93 -7.42 -0.09
C HIS A 30 1.26 -8.79 -0.14
N ALA A 31 1.00 -9.33 -1.34
CA ALA A 31 0.47 -10.68 -1.49
C ALA A 31 1.52 -11.74 -1.08
N ASN A 32 2.80 -11.57 -1.48
CA ASN A 32 3.87 -12.52 -1.16
C ASN A 32 4.11 -12.67 0.35
N VAL A 33 4.00 -11.60 1.15
CA VAL A 33 4.12 -11.71 2.61
C VAL A 33 2.98 -12.52 3.24
N LEU A 34 1.88 -12.70 2.52
CA LEU A 34 0.76 -13.58 2.85
C LEU A 34 0.82 -14.94 2.13
N MET A 35 1.97 -15.28 1.53
CA MET A 35 2.26 -16.55 0.85
C MET A 35 1.44 -16.78 -0.43
N GLU A 36 1.01 -15.71 -1.10
CA GLU A 36 0.40 -15.77 -2.43
C GLU A 36 1.40 -15.24 -3.47
N ASP A 37 1.69 -16.07 -4.48
CA ASP A 37 2.67 -15.80 -5.54
C ASP A 37 2.02 -15.95 -6.92
N ASN A 38 2.61 -15.28 -7.92
CA ASN A 38 2.24 -15.45 -9.33
C ASN A 38 3.50 -15.35 -10.21
N GLU A 39 4.01 -16.49 -10.65
CA GLU A 39 5.23 -16.58 -11.47
C GLU A 39 5.11 -15.84 -12.81
N GLU A 40 3.92 -15.81 -13.42
CA GLU A 40 3.70 -15.11 -14.70
C GLU A 40 3.80 -13.60 -14.51
N LEU A 41 3.27 -13.09 -13.39
CA LEU A 41 3.37 -11.68 -13.01
C LEU A 41 4.82 -11.30 -12.73
N ASP A 42 5.56 -12.12 -12.01
CA ASP A 42 6.98 -11.88 -11.71
C ASP A 42 7.84 -11.90 -12.98
N ALA A 43 7.58 -12.84 -13.88
CA ALA A 43 8.24 -12.90 -15.18
C ALA A 43 7.89 -11.67 -16.05
N PHE A 44 6.63 -11.22 -16.02
CA PHE A 44 6.21 -10.00 -16.69
C PHE A 44 6.96 -8.78 -16.18
N LEU A 45 7.04 -8.59 -14.86
CA LEU A 45 7.74 -7.45 -14.25
C LEU A 45 9.20 -7.36 -14.74
N GLN A 46 9.91 -8.48 -14.75
CA GLN A 46 11.30 -8.54 -15.21
C GLN A 46 11.41 -8.24 -16.71
N ARG A 47 10.53 -8.83 -17.53
CA ARG A 47 10.52 -8.60 -18.97
C ARG A 47 10.20 -7.15 -19.31
N ALA A 48 9.17 -6.59 -18.70
CA ALA A 48 8.76 -5.21 -18.96
C ALA A 48 9.85 -4.20 -18.57
N LEU A 49 10.52 -4.41 -17.43
CA LEU A 49 11.67 -3.58 -17.03
C LEU A 49 12.83 -3.69 -18.03
N SER A 50 13.11 -4.89 -18.55
CA SER A 50 14.12 -5.06 -19.60
C SER A 50 13.75 -4.34 -20.89
N MET A 51 12.49 -4.41 -21.31
CA MET A 51 12.00 -3.71 -22.51
C MET A 51 12.11 -2.20 -22.41
N LEU A 52 11.97 -1.61 -21.23
CA LEU A 52 12.14 -0.16 -21.03
C LEU A 52 13.56 0.35 -21.28
N LEU A 53 14.55 -0.54 -21.36
CA LEU A 53 15.95 -0.22 -21.68
C LEU A 53 16.23 -0.32 -23.20
N ASP A 54 15.27 -0.81 -23.98
CA ASP A 54 15.43 -0.97 -25.44
C ASP A 54 15.03 0.33 -26.14
N ASP A 55 16.04 1.01 -26.70
CA ASP A 55 15.85 2.26 -27.43
C ASP A 55 15.28 2.07 -28.84
N THR A 56 15.09 0.83 -29.29
CA THR A 56 14.53 0.54 -30.63
C THR A 56 13.01 0.40 -30.62
N LEU A 57 12.36 0.36 -29.44
CA LEU A 57 10.92 0.24 -29.34
C LEU A 57 10.19 1.49 -29.90
N SER A 58 9.21 1.21 -30.75
CA SER A 58 8.31 2.24 -31.30
C SER A 58 7.28 2.71 -30.27
N VAL A 59 6.57 3.78 -30.58
CA VAL A 59 5.42 4.25 -29.79
C VAL A 59 4.36 3.15 -29.70
N ASP A 60 4.07 2.44 -30.79
CA ASP A 60 3.07 1.36 -30.81
C ASP A 60 3.47 0.19 -29.91
N ASP A 61 4.75 -0.18 -29.87
CA ASP A 61 5.27 -1.22 -28.96
C ASP A 61 5.09 -0.81 -27.50
N LEU A 62 5.36 0.45 -27.17
CA LEU A 62 5.18 0.97 -25.82
C LEU A 62 3.71 1.11 -25.42
N VAL A 63 2.82 1.43 -26.35
CA VAL A 63 1.36 1.41 -26.13
C VAL A 63 0.91 -0.03 -25.82
N ALA A 64 1.36 -1.00 -26.61
CA ALA A 64 1.06 -2.42 -26.35
C ALA A 64 1.56 -2.86 -24.96
N LEU A 65 2.79 -2.48 -24.60
CA LEU A 65 3.36 -2.79 -23.28
C LEU A 65 2.59 -2.10 -22.13
N THR A 66 2.10 -0.88 -22.35
CA THR A 66 1.25 -0.15 -21.38
C THR A 66 -0.05 -0.92 -21.13
N LEU A 67 -0.72 -1.39 -22.17
CA LEU A 67 -1.95 -2.17 -22.05
C LEU A 67 -1.70 -3.53 -21.36
N GLU A 68 -0.59 -4.16 -21.68
CA GLU A 68 -0.17 -5.40 -21.01
C GLU A 68 0.12 -5.17 -19.52
N THR A 69 0.79 -4.06 -19.18
CA THR A 69 1.01 -3.66 -17.78
C THR A 69 -0.31 -3.49 -17.04
N GLY A 70 -1.31 -2.88 -17.68
CA GLY A 70 -2.67 -2.77 -17.13
C GLY A 70 -3.34 -4.12 -16.90
N LYS A 71 -3.18 -5.07 -17.81
CA LYS A 71 -3.71 -6.43 -17.66
C LYS A 71 -3.10 -7.13 -16.44
N PHE A 72 -1.77 -7.13 -16.33
CA PHE A 72 -1.10 -7.70 -15.16
C PHE A 72 -1.40 -6.93 -13.87
N GLY A 73 -1.74 -5.63 -13.99
CA GLY A 73 -2.26 -4.85 -12.87
C GLY A 73 -3.55 -5.43 -12.29
N VAL A 74 -4.48 -5.87 -13.15
CA VAL A 74 -5.71 -6.56 -12.71
C VAL A 74 -5.38 -7.87 -12.02
N ASP A 75 -4.48 -8.67 -12.59
CA ASP A 75 -4.06 -9.95 -12.01
C ASP A 75 -3.39 -9.76 -10.63
N GLY A 76 -2.53 -8.77 -10.50
CA GLY A 76 -1.87 -8.42 -9.22
C GLY A 76 -2.85 -7.93 -8.15
N MET A 77 -3.83 -7.11 -8.52
CA MET A 77 -4.89 -6.68 -7.60
C MET A 77 -5.78 -7.85 -7.17
N ALA A 78 -6.15 -8.75 -8.09
CA ALA A 78 -6.93 -9.94 -7.76
C ALA A 78 -6.15 -10.88 -6.83
N MET A 79 -4.84 -11.04 -7.04
CA MET A 79 -3.97 -11.82 -6.16
C MET A 79 -3.92 -11.21 -4.76
N LEU A 80 -3.76 -9.90 -4.64
CA LEU A 80 -3.74 -9.21 -3.35
C LEU A 80 -5.09 -9.30 -2.63
N ASP A 81 -6.21 -9.13 -3.35
CA ASP A 81 -7.55 -9.31 -2.77
C ASP A 81 -7.73 -10.72 -2.22
N LYS A 82 -7.33 -11.74 -3.00
CA LYS A 82 -7.34 -13.14 -2.55
C LYS A 82 -6.48 -13.33 -1.30
N ALA A 83 -5.27 -12.80 -1.28
CA ALA A 83 -4.36 -12.90 -0.14
C ALA A 83 -4.96 -12.30 1.13
N ASN A 84 -5.45 -11.06 1.04
CA ASN A 84 -6.05 -10.35 2.15
C ASN A 84 -7.35 -11.01 2.65
N THR A 85 -8.25 -11.41 1.75
CA THR A 85 -9.52 -12.02 2.14
C THR A 85 -9.36 -13.43 2.70
N SER A 86 -8.37 -14.18 2.21
CA SER A 86 -8.01 -15.49 2.77
C SER A 86 -7.42 -15.38 4.17
N ALA A 87 -6.57 -14.38 4.42
CA ALA A 87 -5.90 -14.17 5.70
C ALA A 87 -6.82 -13.51 6.74
N TYR A 88 -7.60 -12.51 6.33
CA TYR A 88 -8.29 -11.61 7.26
C TYR A 88 -9.83 -11.68 7.16
N GLY A 89 -10.37 -12.46 6.24
CA GLY A 89 -11.81 -12.59 5.98
C GLY A 89 -12.32 -11.54 4.98
N ASN A 90 -13.54 -11.74 4.50
CA ASN A 90 -14.16 -10.78 3.57
C ASN A 90 -14.49 -9.46 4.28
N PRO A 91 -14.25 -8.32 3.64
CA PRO A 91 -14.61 -7.01 4.18
C PRO A 91 -16.10 -6.91 4.51
N GLU A 92 -16.40 -6.28 5.65
CA GLU A 92 -17.77 -6.08 6.13
C GLU A 92 -18.07 -4.59 6.30
N ILE A 93 -19.33 -4.19 6.09
CA ILE A 93 -19.78 -2.83 6.42
C ILE A 93 -19.54 -2.58 7.91
N THR A 94 -18.71 -1.58 8.21
CA THR A 94 -18.19 -1.34 9.56
C THR A 94 -18.30 0.14 9.92
N LYS A 95 -18.80 0.41 11.13
CA LYS A 95 -18.70 1.75 11.74
C LYS A 95 -17.33 1.87 12.39
N VAL A 96 -16.51 2.80 11.91
CA VAL A 96 -15.18 3.07 12.47
C VAL A 96 -15.26 4.25 13.43
N ASN A 97 -14.72 4.07 14.63
CA ASN A 97 -14.59 5.15 15.58
C ASN A 97 -13.56 6.18 15.10
N ILE A 98 -13.87 7.45 15.21
CA ILE A 98 -12.99 8.58 14.87
C ILE A 98 -12.58 9.42 16.10
N GLY A 99 -12.98 8.99 17.29
CA GLY A 99 -12.56 9.60 18.55
C GLY A 99 -11.33 8.91 19.12
N VAL A 100 -10.71 9.53 20.12
CA VAL A 100 -9.54 9.01 20.83
C VAL A 100 -9.88 8.68 22.27
N ARG A 101 -9.13 7.74 22.86
CA ARG A 101 -9.15 7.41 24.29
C ARG A 101 -7.97 8.09 24.99
N SER A 102 -7.87 7.88 26.30
CA SER A 102 -6.80 8.46 27.15
C SER A 102 -5.59 7.56 27.35
N ASN A 103 -5.58 6.36 26.77
CA ASN A 103 -4.46 5.43 26.89
C ASN A 103 -3.27 5.88 26.03
N PRO A 104 -2.03 5.45 26.38
CA PRO A 104 -0.92 5.52 25.43
C PRO A 104 -1.31 4.90 24.11
N ALA A 105 -0.83 5.45 23.00
CA ALA A 105 -1.31 5.02 21.69
C ALA A 105 -0.21 4.93 20.65
N ILE A 106 -0.44 4.07 19.64
CA ILE A 106 0.36 3.95 18.42
C ILE A 106 -0.55 4.26 17.22
N LEU A 107 -0.08 5.13 16.33
CA LEU A 107 -0.71 5.42 15.05
C LEU A 107 -0.05 4.60 13.96
N VAL A 108 -0.84 3.91 13.13
CA VAL A 108 -0.32 3.10 12.01
C VAL A 108 -0.80 3.68 10.70
N SER A 109 0.15 3.98 9.81
CA SER A 109 -0.14 4.50 8.47
C SER A 109 0.53 3.67 7.38
N GLY A 110 0.00 3.75 6.17
CA GLY A 110 0.44 2.97 5.02
C GLY A 110 -0.55 1.87 4.65
N HIS A 111 -0.09 0.76 4.03
CA HIS A 111 -0.97 -0.25 3.45
C HIS A 111 -0.72 -1.68 3.95
N ASP A 112 0.34 -1.94 4.73
CA ASP A 112 0.72 -3.31 5.09
C ASP A 112 -0.14 -3.86 6.24
N LEU A 113 -1.08 -4.75 5.90
CA LEU A 113 -1.96 -5.39 6.88
C LEU A 113 -1.22 -6.43 7.73
N ARG A 114 -0.12 -7.01 7.23
CA ARG A 114 0.68 -7.95 8.00
C ARG A 114 1.43 -7.24 9.12
N ASP A 115 2.01 -6.08 8.84
CA ASP A 115 2.64 -5.25 9.87
C ASP A 115 1.62 -4.82 10.93
N LEU A 116 0.40 -4.45 10.51
CA LEU A 116 -0.67 -4.14 11.46
C LEU A 116 -1.03 -5.34 12.32
N GLU A 117 -1.18 -6.53 11.74
CA GLU A 117 -1.46 -7.75 12.50
C GLU A 117 -0.40 -8.01 13.55
N MET A 118 0.87 -7.94 13.17
CA MET A 118 2.00 -8.13 14.08
C MET A 118 2.00 -7.11 15.22
N LEU A 119 1.70 -5.83 14.90
CA LEU A 119 1.58 -4.79 15.92
C LEU A 119 0.44 -5.09 16.90
N LEU A 120 -0.72 -5.47 16.40
CA LEU A 120 -1.89 -5.77 17.23
C LEU A 120 -1.64 -6.97 18.16
N GLU A 121 -0.97 -8.02 17.68
CA GLU A 121 -0.58 -9.14 18.55
C GLU A 121 0.48 -8.72 19.58
N GLN A 122 1.47 -7.91 19.19
CA GLN A 122 2.53 -7.45 20.09
C GLN A 122 2.02 -6.51 21.19
N THR A 123 1.00 -5.70 20.89
CA THR A 123 0.45 -4.70 21.83
C THR A 123 -0.75 -5.22 22.64
N LYS A 124 -1.18 -6.44 22.37
CA LYS A 124 -2.28 -7.07 23.09
C LYS A 124 -2.01 -7.09 24.60
N ASP A 125 -3.02 -6.72 25.39
CA ASP A 125 -2.99 -6.71 26.87
C ASP A 125 -1.91 -5.79 27.50
N THR A 126 -1.31 -4.88 26.72
CA THR A 126 -0.29 -3.93 27.21
C THR A 126 -0.88 -2.61 27.71
N GLY A 127 -2.16 -2.34 27.46
CA GLY A 127 -2.82 -1.07 27.77
C GLY A 127 -2.55 0.03 26.73
N VAL A 128 -1.92 -0.31 25.60
CA VAL A 128 -1.67 0.60 24.47
C VAL A 128 -2.80 0.49 23.47
N ASP A 129 -3.39 1.62 23.07
CA ASP A 129 -4.38 1.68 22.00
C ASP A 129 -3.70 1.81 20.61
N VAL A 130 -4.32 1.24 19.58
CA VAL A 130 -3.85 1.34 18.20
C VAL A 130 -4.90 2.04 17.34
N TYR A 131 -4.45 3.01 16.57
CA TYR A 131 -5.26 3.77 15.62
C TYR A 131 -4.68 3.64 14.21
N THR A 132 -5.55 3.60 13.22
CA THR A 132 -5.13 3.72 11.82
C THR A 132 -5.12 5.17 11.38
N HIS A 133 -4.39 5.45 10.30
CA HIS A 133 -4.38 6.73 9.61
C HIS A 133 -4.51 6.50 8.10
N SER A 134 -5.29 7.36 7.44
CA SER A 134 -5.38 7.43 5.99
C SER A 134 -5.71 6.07 5.34
N GLU A 135 -4.83 5.58 4.49
CA GLU A 135 -5.02 4.37 3.68
C GLU A 135 -5.03 3.05 4.49
N MET A 136 -4.70 3.10 5.78
CA MET A 136 -4.87 1.96 6.68
C MET A 136 -6.31 1.81 7.21
N LEU A 137 -7.18 2.79 6.99
CA LEU A 137 -8.60 2.74 7.38
C LEU A 137 -9.31 1.43 6.97
N PRO A 138 -9.11 0.89 5.76
CA PRO A 138 -9.75 -0.37 5.34
C PRO A 138 -9.45 -1.57 6.24
N ALA A 139 -8.40 -1.55 7.06
CA ALA A 139 -8.12 -2.62 8.02
C ALA A 139 -9.29 -2.91 8.96
N HIS A 140 -10.08 -1.87 9.32
CA HIS A 140 -11.24 -2.03 10.17
C HIS A 140 -12.39 -2.86 9.55
N TYR A 141 -12.37 -3.04 8.22
CA TYR A 141 -13.40 -3.78 7.50
C TYR A 141 -13.22 -5.29 7.60
N TYR A 142 -12.00 -5.75 7.90
CA TYR A 142 -11.66 -7.17 7.95
C TYR A 142 -12.06 -7.79 9.30
N PRO A 143 -12.82 -8.91 9.31
CA PRO A 143 -13.30 -9.56 10.52
C PRO A 143 -12.20 -9.91 11.52
N THR A 144 -11.05 -10.39 11.02
CA THR A 144 -9.92 -10.83 11.85
C THR A 144 -9.40 -9.76 12.79
N PHE A 145 -9.42 -8.48 12.36
CA PHE A 145 -8.93 -7.39 13.22
C PHE A 145 -9.94 -6.94 14.27
N LYS A 146 -11.22 -7.25 14.11
CA LYS A 146 -12.29 -6.87 15.07
C LYS A 146 -12.17 -7.57 16.42
N LYS A 147 -11.37 -8.63 16.52
CA LYS A 147 -11.10 -9.33 17.81
C LYS A 147 -10.26 -8.51 18.79
N TYR A 148 -9.53 -7.49 18.30
CA TYR A 148 -8.62 -6.70 19.13
C TYR A 148 -9.35 -5.49 19.74
N SER A 149 -9.61 -5.53 21.04
CA SER A 149 -10.35 -4.46 21.75
C SER A 149 -9.58 -3.13 21.83
N HIS A 150 -8.26 -3.19 21.69
CA HIS A 150 -7.36 -2.03 21.66
C HIS A 150 -7.11 -1.48 20.24
N PHE A 151 -7.68 -2.10 19.20
CA PHE A 151 -7.76 -1.55 17.86
C PHE A 151 -8.97 -0.60 17.78
N VAL A 152 -8.74 0.68 18.12
CA VAL A 152 -9.79 1.60 18.57
C VAL A 152 -10.55 2.25 17.43
N GLY A 153 -9.83 2.72 16.42
CA GLY A 153 -10.44 3.48 15.32
C GLY A 153 -9.42 4.14 14.41
N ASN A 154 -9.88 5.12 13.66
CA ASN A 154 -9.05 5.87 12.73
C ASN A 154 -8.83 7.30 13.23
N TYR A 155 -7.58 7.74 13.24
CA TYR A 155 -7.16 9.09 13.56
C TYR A 155 -6.82 9.85 12.29
N GLY A 156 -7.32 11.05 12.15
CA GLY A 156 -6.99 11.91 11.03
C GLY A 156 -7.74 11.59 9.74
N ASN A 157 -7.18 12.03 8.65
CA ASN A 157 -7.81 12.14 7.35
C ASN A 157 -7.01 11.42 6.26
N ALA A 158 -6.89 12.09 5.09
CA ALA A 158 -6.17 11.57 3.95
C ALA A 158 -4.65 11.84 4.06
N TRP A 159 -3.86 11.11 3.26
CA TRP A 159 -2.39 11.12 3.30
C TRP A 159 -1.78 12.53 3.19
N TRP A 160 -2.38 13.45 2.44
CA TRP A 160 -1.84 14.83 2.28
C TRP A 160 -1.96 15.69 3.54
N LYS A 161 -2.71 15.25 4.55
CA LYS A 161 -2.79 15.91 5.86
C LYS A 161 -1.83 15.31 6.89
N GLN A 162 -1.07 14.30 6.52
CA GLN A 162 -0.16 13.56 7.39
C GLN A 162 0.71 14.47 8.25
N LYS A 163 1.31 15.53 7.66
CA LYS A 163 2.26 16.39 8.38
C LYS A 163 1.65 17.09 9.60
N GLU A 164 0.44 17.57 9.47
CA GLU A 164 -0.26 18.26 10.54
C GLU A 164 -0.83 17.28 11.58
N GLU A 165 -1.37 16.18 11.10
CA GLU A 165 -2.01 15.17 11.91
C GLU A 165 -1.00 14.36 12.71
N PHE A 166 0.17 14.04 12.15
CA PHE A 166 1.23 13.33 12.87
C PHE A 166 1.88 14.22 13.94
N GLU A 167 2.04 15.52 13.68
CA GLU A 167 2.49 16.47 14.71
C GLU A 167 1.51 16.60 15.88
N SER A 168 0.20 16.47 15.62
CA SER A 168 -0.83 16.57 16.66
C SER A 168 -1.06 15.25 17.39
N PHE A 169 -0.61 14.12 16.85
CA PHE A 169 -0.74 12.81 17.49
C PHE A 169 0.29 12.65 18.61
N ASN A 170 -0.17 12.58 19.84
CA ASN A 170 0.69 12.48 21.02
C ASN A 170 1.03 11.01 21.34
N GLY A 171 1.75 10.33 20.44
CA GLY A 171 2.13 8.92 20.58
C GLY A 171 3.12 8.49 19.51
N ALA A 172 3.54 7.24 19.56
CA ALA A 172 4.41 6.66 18.56
C ALA A 172 3.68 6.47 17.22
N ILE A 173 4.42 6.61 16.10
CA ILE A 173 3.89 6.46 14.75
C ILE A 173 4.64 5.34 14.05
N LEU A 174 3.90 4.33 13.59
CA LEU A 174 4.42 3.25 12.74
C LEU A 174 4.04 3.56 11.30
N MET A 175 5.05 3.75 10.46
CA MET A 175 4.87 3.86 9.02
C MET A 175 5.21 2.54 8.36
N THR A 176 4.25 1.96 7.66
CA THR A 176 4.44 0.71 6.93
C THR A 176 4.92 0.99 5.50
N THR A 177 4.05 0.93 4.52
CA THR A 177 4.41 1.11 3.11
C THR A 177 3.36 1.92 2.37
N ASN A 178 3.81 2.70 1.38
CA ASN A 178 3.00 3.47 0.42
C ASN A 178 2.17 4.61 1.05
N CYS A 179 1.79 5.57 0.23
CA CYS A 179 1.01 6.77 0.57
C CYS A 179 1.51 7.48 1.84
N ILE A 180 2.83 7.47 2.04
CA ILE A 180 3.49 8.09 3.17
C ILE A 180 4.25 9.32 2.69
N VAL A 181 3.95 10.47 3.29
CA VAL A 181 4.73 11.68 3.10
C VAL A 181 6.02 11.55 3.93
N PRO A 182 7.20 11.95 3.42
CA PRO A 182 8.42 11.93 4.21
C PRO A 182 8.23 12.62 5.55
N PRO A 183 8.65 11.99 6.67
CA PRO A 183 8.44 12.53 8.00
C PRO A 183 9.20 13.86 8.18
N LYS A 184 8.72 14.66 9.12
CA LYS A 184 9.46 15.84 9.60
C LYS A 184 10.40 15.44 10.73
N ASP A 185 11.39 16.29 11.02
CA ASP A 185 12.28 16.12 12.18
C ASP A 185 11.56 16.27 13.53
N SER A 186 10.32 16.78 13.52
CA SER A 186 9.49 17.03 14.71
C SER A 186 8.70 15.81 15.20
N TYR A 187 8.62 14.75 14.40
CA TYR A 187 7.94 13.49 14.77
C TYR A 187 8.57 12.26 14.12
#